data_78508020f672f9e9288559580456794b
#
_entry.id   78508020f672f9e9288559580456794b
#
_cell.length_a   1.000
_cell.length_b   1.000
_cell.length_c   1.000
_cell.angle_alpha   90.00
_cell.angle_beta   90.00
_cell.angle_gamma   90.00
#
_symmetry.space_group_name_H-M   'P 1'
#
loop_
_entity.id
_entity.type
_entity.pdbx_description
1 polymer ?
#
loop_
_entity_poly.entity_id
_entity_poly.type
_entity_poly.pdbx_seq_one_letter_code
_entity_poly.pdbx_strand_id
1 'polypeptide(L)'
;EDPRADRSPTDFYQLDMEMSFVTQQDVFDAIQPVLTGIFEEFGGDTKVDQDWPQISYKDAALWYGSDKPDLRNPIKMQVVSEHFRGSGFAICATLLEQEGTEVRAIPAPTGGSRKFCDRMNAFAQKEGLPGMGYIFWREKTADSVAQELRIPVKEAQAKLKSGEVEGGMEAAGPLAKNIGPERTEAIRQQLGLGVGDAAFFLGGKPKAFEAIAGRARNVIGAELGLTDEDRFAFAWVVDFPIYEKDEESGKIDFEHNPFSMPQGGMEALQGDPLEVLGYQYDLACNGYELVSGAIRNHRPEIMFKAFEIAGYDEAEVRKRFGGMVNAFQYGAPPH
;
A
#
# COMPACT_ATOMS: atom_id res chain seq x y z
N GLU A 1 -11.49 -5.72 -24.18
CA GLU A 1 -10.79 -5.04 -23.11
C GLU A 1 -9.44 -5.69 -22.83
N ASP A 2 -8.47 -4.90 -22.37
CA ASP A 2 -7.16 -5.42 -22.02
C ASP A 2 -7.25 -6.28 -20.75
N PRO A 3 -6.82 -7.54 -20.77
CA PRO A 3 -6.85 -8.39 -19.60
C PRO A 3 -5.84 -7.89 -18.57
N ARG A 4 -6.27 -7.77 -17.32
CA ARG A 4 -5.41 -7.42 -16.18
C ARG A 4 -5.45 -8.55 -15.17
N ALA A 5 -4.27 -9.00 -14.74
CA ALA A 5 -4.15 -10.15 -13.83
C ALA A 5 -4.80 -9.93 -12.45
N ASP A 6 -4.94 -8.68 -12.05
CA ASP A 6 -5.53 -8.24 -10.77
C ASP A 6 -7.00 -7.85 -10.86
N ARG A 7 -7.60 -7.91 -12.06
CA ARG A 7 -8.93 -7.37 -12.29
C ARG A 7 -9.85 -8.35 -13.03
N SER A 8 -9.54 -8.66 -14.29
CA SER A 8 -10.46 -9.45 -15.11
C SER A 8 -9.73 -10.35 -16.10
N PRO A 9 -10.27 -11.55 -16.39
CA PRO A 9 -9.87 -12.35 -17.55
C PRO A 9 -10.28 -11.65 -18.86
N THR A 10 -9.89 -12.21 -20.00
CA THR A 10 -10.22 -11.67 -21.32
C THR A 10 -11.73 -11.59 -21.57
N ASP A 11 -12.46 -12.63 -21.14
CA ASP A 11 -13.92 -12.72 -21.23
C ASP A 11 -14.50 -12.80 -19.82
N PHE A 12 -15.46 -11.93 -19.50
CA PHE A 12 -16.12 -11.90 -18.21
C PHE A 12 -17.56 -11.40 -18.32
N TYR A 13 -18.38 -11.74 -17.33
CA TYR A 13 -19.72 -11.18 -17.16
C TYR A 13 -19.65 -10.03 -16.14
N GLN A 14 -20.43 -9.00 -16.41
CA GLN A 14 -20.56 -7.85 -15.52
C GLN A 14 -21.99 -7.77 -15.01
N LEU A 15 -22.15 -7.56 -13.71
CA LEU A 15 -23.41 -7.20 -13.09
C LEU A 15 -23.36 -5.72 -12.76
N ASP A 16 -24.13 -4.92 -13.46
CA ASP A 16 -24.27 -3.50 -13.21
C ASP A 16 -25.41 -3.23 -12.24
N MET A 17 -25.16 -2.35 -11.26
CA MET A 17 -26.15 -1.88 -10.31
C MET A 17 -26.09 -0.36 -10.22
N GLU A 18 -27.21 0.30 -10.55
CA GLU A 18 -27.39 1.73 -10.44
C GLU A 18 -28.45 2.05 -9.38
N MET A 19 -28.12 2.96 -8.46
CA MET A 19 -29.03 3.39 -7.40
C MET A 19 -29.12 4.92 -7.38
N SER A 20 -30.31 5.47 -7.18
CA SER A 20 -30.52 6.91 -7.12
C SER A 20 -30.83 7.37 -5.69
N PHE A 21 -30.43 8.60 -5.35
CA PHE A 21 -30.66 9.24 -4.04
C PHE A 21 -30.05 8.46 -2.87
N VAL A 22 -28.89 7.88 -3.07
CA VAL A 22 -28.15 7.07 -2.08
C VAL A 22 -26.80 7.69 -1.78
N THR A 23 -26.27 7.34 -0.61
CA THR A 23 -24.87 7.57 -0.23
C THR A 23 -24.00 6.38 -0.63
N GLN A 24 -22.70 6.58 -0.59
CA GLN A 24 -21.72 5.49 -0.79
C GLN A 24 -21.98 4.32 0.17
N GLN A 25 -22.32 4.60 1.45
CA GLN A 25 -22.61 3.55 2.42
C GLN A 25 -23.86 2.75 2.07
N ASP A 26 -24.90 3.39 1.55
CA ASP A 26 -26.12 2.69 1.11
C ASP A 26 -25.81 1.68 -0.01
N VAL A 27 -24.87 2.00 -0.92
CA VAL A 27 -24.40 1.08 -1.95
C VAL A 27 -23.66 -0.11 -1.33
N PHE A 28 -22.77 0.15 -0.36
CA PHE A 28 -22.04 -0.92 0.33
C PHE A 28 -23.00 -1.86 1.08
N ASP A 29 -23.97 -1.30 1.78
CA ASP A 29 -24.98 -2.05 2.53
C ASP A 29 -25.88 -2.90 1.61
N ALA A 30 -26.09 -2.47 0.38
CA ALA A 30 -26.84 -3.24 -0.62
C ALA A 30 -26.01 -4.38 -1.25
N ILE A 31 -24.71 -4.13 -1.53
CA ILE A 31 -23.84 -5.09 -2.23
C ILE A 31 -23.30 -6.16 -1.29
N GLN A 32 -22.90 -5.79 -0.07
CA GLN A 32 -22.22 -6.70 0.85
C GLN A 32 -23.00 -8.00 1.11
N PRO A 33 -24.30 -8.00 1.45
CA PRO A 33 -25.04 -9.24 1.69
C PRO A 33 -25.17 -10.10 0.44
N VAL A 34 -25.24 -9.49 -0.76
CA VAL A 34 -25.32 -10.23 -2.03
C VAL A 34 -24.03 -10.99 -2.28
N LEU A 35 -22.89 -10.33 -2.21
CA LEU A 35 -21.59 -10.97 -2.42
C LEU A 35 -21.24 -11.96 -1.32
N THR A 36 -21.52 -11.63 -0.06
CA THR A 36 -21.35 -12.58 1.05
C THR A 36 -22.11 -13.88 0.76
N GLY A 37 -23.39 -13.78 0.38
CA GLY A 37 -24.20 -14.96 0.03
C GLY A 37 -23.64 -15.76 -1.15
N ILE A 38 -23.14 -15.10 -2.19
CA ILE A 38 -22.53 -15.77 -3.35
C ILE A 38 -21.26 -16.53 -2.92
N PHE A 39 -20.39 -15.90 -2.14
CA PHE A 39 -19.15 -16.54 -1.69
C PHE A 39 -19.41 -17.67 -0.69
N GLU A 40 -20.43 -17.57 0.17
CA GLU A 40 -20.85 -18.65 1.06
C GLU A 40 -21.45 -19.84 0.31
N GLU A 41 -22.25 -19.58 -0.75
CA GLU A 41 -22.90 -20.64 -1.53
C GLU A 41 -21.92 -21.38 -2.47
N PHE A 42 -21.00 -20.63 -3.11
CA PHE A 42 -20.13 -21.16 -4.17
C PHE A 42 -18.65 -21.28 -3.76
N GLY A 43 -18.23 -20.71 -2.63
CA GLY A 43 -16.83 -20.71 -2.19
C GLY A 43 -16.34 -22.02 -1.54
N GLY A 44 -17.17 -23.05 -1.47
CA GLY A 44 -16.82 -24.33 -0.82
C GLY A 44 -16.66 -24.18 0.69
N ASP A 45 -15.61 -24.78 1.25
CA ASP A 45 -15.33 -24.74 2.69
C ASP A 45 -14.49 -23.52 3.10
N THR A 46 -14.16 -22.63 2.16
CA THR A 46 -13.35 -21.43 2.42
C THR A 46 -14.14 -20.42 3.25
N LYS A 47 -13.53 -19.94 4.33
CA LYS A 47 -14.15 -18.98 5.25
C LYS A 47 -14.41 -17.64 4.55
N VAL A 48 -15.63 -17.12 4.67
CA VAL A 48 -16.03 -15.82 4.15
C VAL A 48 -16.05 -14.80 5.29
N ASP A 49 -15.21 -13.75 5.19
CA ASP A 49 -15.19 -12.69 6.20
C ASP A 49 -16.48 -11.89 6.15
N GLN A 50 -17.02 -11.60 7.34
CA GLN A 50 -18.26 -10.82 7.49
C GLN A 50 -17.97 -9.32 7.68
N ASP A 51 -16.81 -8.98 8.25
CA ASP A 51 -16.37 -7.60 8.44
C ASP A 51 -15.50 -7.17 7.26
N TRP A 52 -15.94 -6.14 6.55
CA TRP A 52 -15.25 -5.59 5.40
C TRP A 52 -14.76 -4.18 5.75
N PRO A 53 -13.47 -4.01 6.08
CA PRO A 53 -12.94 -2.70 6.43
C PRO A 53 -12.99 -1.74 5.26
N GLN A 54 -13.22 -0.46 5.56
CA GLN A 54 -13.01 0.63 4.62
C GLN A 54 -11.59 1.18 4.84
N ILE A 55 -10.81 1.19 3.78
CA ILE A 55 -9.40 1.62 3.77
C ILE A 55 -9.26 2.73 2.76
N SER A 56 -8.69 3.87 3.13
CA SER A 56 -8.43 4.93 2.17
C SER A 56 -7.46 4.45 1.09
N TYR A 57 -7.58 4.96 -0.13
CA TYR A 57 -6.63 4.70 -1.22
C TYR A 57 -5.18 4.95 -0.76
N LYS A 58 -4.97 6.06 -0.06
CA LYS A 58 -3.66 6.44 0.49
C LYS A 58 -3.10 5.39 1.45
N ASP A 59 -3.93 4.89 2.37
CA ASP A 59 -3.52 3.88 3.33
C ASP A 59 -3.34 2.51 2.66
N ALA A 60 -4.16 2.15 1.69
CA ALA A 60 -4.00 0.92 0.91
C ALA A 60 -2.66 0.91 0.16
N ALA A 61 -2.34 2.00 -0.52
CA ALA A 61 -1.06 2.18 -1.19
C ALA A 61 0.12 2.14 -0.21
N LEU A 62 0.00 2.82 0.94
CA LEU A 62 1.05 2.83 1.96
C LEU A 62 1.24 1.44 2.61
N TRP A 63 0.18 0.82 3.10
CA TRP A 63 0.29 -0.40 3.91
C TRP A 63 0.50 -1.66 3.08
N TYR A 64 -0.04 -1.68 1.86
CA TYR A 64 -0.08 -2.89 1.03
C TYR A 64 0.61 -2.75 -0.33
N GLY A 65 0.94 -1.51 -0.74
CA GLY A 65 1.55 -1.22 -2.05
C GLY A 65 0.60 -1.48 -3.21
N SER A 66 -0.70 -1.41 -2.98
CA SER A 66 -1.74 -1.69 -3.96
C SER A 66 -3.08 -1.12 -3.48
N ASP A 67 -3.89 -0.66 -4.42
CA ASP A 67 -5.30 -0.31 -4.22
C ASP A 67 -6.22 -1.56 -4.21
N LYS A 68 -5.65 -2.76 -4.38
CA LYS A 68 -6.33 -4.07 -4.23
C LYS A 68 -5.61 -4.92 -3.19
N PRO A 69 -5.74 -4.59 -1.90
CA PRO A 69 -4.99 -5.26 -0.86
C PRO A 69 -5.42 -6.72 -0.67
N ASP A 70 -4.45 -7.61 -0.47
CA ASP A 70 -4.70 -8.95 0.03
C ASP A 70 -4.58 -8.95 1.56
N LEU A 71 -5.74 -8.95 2.24
CA LEU A 71 -5.82 -8.91 3.69
C LEU A 71 -5.59 -10.27 4.36
N ARG A 72 -5.46 -11.34 3.60
CA ARG A 72 -5.06 -12.66 4.14
C ARG A 72 -3.64 -12.62 4.68
N ASN A 73 -2.80 -11.76 4.11
CA ASN A 73 -1.47 -11.47 4.60
C ASN A 73 -1.54 -10.31 5.62
N PRO A 74 -1.17 -10.53 6.89
CA PRO A 74 -1.29 -9.52 7.94
C PRO A 74 -0.22 -8.42 7.89
N ILE A 75 0.79 -8.54 7.04
CA ILE A 75 1.89 -7.57 6.96
C ILE A 75 1.35 -6.21 6.50
N LYS A 76 1.66 -5.17 7.28
CA LYS A 76 1.49 -3.76 6.89
C LYS A 76 2.84 -3.08 6.82
N MET A 77 3.11 -2.44 5.69
CA MET A 77 4.30 -1.61 5.54
C MET A 77 4.18 -0.32 6.35
N GLN A 78 5.31 0.25 6.74
CA GLN A 78 5.37 1.51 7.50
C GLN A 78 6.47 2.40 6.97
N VAL A 79 6.23 3.72 7.01
CA VAL A 79 7.27 4.73 6.74
C VAL A 79 8.24 4.77 7.92
N VAL A 80 9.53 4.66 7.61
CA VAL A 80 10.62 4.66 8.59
C VAL A 80 11.70 5.69 8.26
N SER A 81 11.38 6.67 7.44
CA SER A 81 12.30 7.68 6.92
C SER A 81 13.10 8.37 8.02
N GLU A 82 12.46 8.69 9.15
CA GLU A 82 13.11 9.42 10.24
C GLU A 82 14.31 8.67 10.84
N HIS A 83 14.30 7.34 10.79
CA HIS A 83 15.42 6.52 11.26
C HIS A 83 16.62 6.53 10.30
N PHE A 84 16.42 6.96 9.06
CA PHE A 84 17.46 7.03 8.03
C PHE A 84 18.00 8.45 7.79
N ARG A 85 17.26 9.50 8.18
CA ARG A 85 17.73 10.89 8.05
C ARG A 85 19.01 11.10 8.85
N GLY A 86 20.04 11.64 8.18
CA GLY A 86 21.35 11.89 8.81
C GLY A 86 22.02 10.62 9.37
N SER A 87 21.65 9.45 8.90
CA SER A 87 22.28 8.18 9.29
C SER A 87 23.61 7.95 8.56
N GLY A 88 24.39 7.00 9.04
CA GLY A 88 25.61 6.53 8.34
C GLY A 88 25.34 5.77 7.04
N PHE A 89 24.09 5.47 6.71
CA PHE A 89 23.73 4.88 5.44
C PHE A 89 23.46 5.97 4.39
N ALA A 90 24.55 6.44 3.78
CA ALA A 90 24.58 7.61 2.91
C ALA A 90 23.54 7.58 1.78
N ILE A 91 23.25 6.41 1.20
CA ILE A 91 22.30 6.27 0.09
C ILE A 91 20.91 6.77 0.53
N CYS A 92 20.36 6.26 1.62
CA CYS A 92 19.06 6.70 2.12
C CYS A 92 19.11 8.10 2.73
N ALA A 93 20.20 8.49 3.38
CA ALA A 93 20.35 9.83 3.95
C ALA A 93 20.28 10.90 2.84
N THR A 94 21.03 10.71 1.75
CA THR A 94 21.01 11.62 0.58
C THR A 94 19.67 11.57 -0.16
N LEU A 95 19.09 10.38 -0.33
CA LEU A 95 17.77 10.22 -0.95
C LEU A 95 16.71 11.06 -0.24
N LEU A 96 16.69 11.05 1.08
CA LEU A 96 15.71 11.75 1.90
C LEU A 96 15.89 13.28 1.96
N GLU A 97 16.95 13.83 1.34
CA GLU A 97 17.09 15.26 1.09
C GLU A 97 16.22 15.73 -0.10
N GLN A 98 15.76 14.81 -0.93
CA GLN A 98 14.90 15.11 -2.07
C GLN A 98 13.44 15.13 -1.62
N GLU A 99 12.69 16.13 -2.05
CA GLU A 99 11.27 16.27 -1.76
C GLU A 99 10.46 15.10 -2.35
N GLY A 100 9.48 14.64 -1.58
CA GLY A 100 8.57 13.55 -1.99
C GLY A 100 9.18 12.15 -1.93
N THR A 101 10.38 12.01 -1.36
CA THR A 101 11.00 10.69 -1.13
C THR A 101 10.76 10.18 0.28
N GLU A 102 10.71 8.86 0.42
CA GLU A 102 10.57 8.19 1.70
C GLU A 102 11.34 6.87 1.74
N VAL A 103 11.54 6.34 2.93
CA VAL A 103 11.96 4.95 3.17
C VAL A 103 10.81 4.22 3.83
N ARG A 104 10.42 3.10 3.23
CA ARG A 104 9.34 2.23 3.70
C ARG A 104 9.90 0.89 4.14
N ALA A 105 9.38 0.37 5.24
CA ALA A 105 9.76 -0.93 5.78
C ALA A 105 8.65 -1.96 5.56
N ILE A 106 9.03 -3.19 5.21
CA ILE A 106 8.18 -4.38 5.18
C ILE A 106 8.58 -5.25 6.36
N PRO A 107 7.77 -5.32 7.44
CA PRO A 107 8.04 -6.23 8.54
C PRO A 107 7.93 -7.69 8.08
N ALA A 108 8.82 -8.53 8.54
CA ALA A 108 8.86 -9.95 8.21
C ALA A 108 9.01 -10.79 9.49
N PRO A 109 7.91 -11.03 10.23
CA PRO A 109 7.91 -11.91 11.39
C PRO A 109 8.42 -13.30 11.01
N THR A 110 9.33 -13.86 11.82
CA THR A 110 10.02 -15.14 11.57
C THR A 110 10.96 -15.18 10.36
N GLY A 111 11.13 -14.03 9.67
CA GLY A 111 11.99 -13.92 8.47
C GLY A 111 13.48 -13.68 8.75
N GLY A 112 13.96 -13.84 9.99
CA GLY A 112 15.30 -13.48 10.45
C GLY A 112 16.44 -14.39 10.00
N SER A 113 16.26 -15.23 8.98
CA SER A 113 17.35 -16.01 8.42
C SER A 113 18.05 -15.25 7.29
N ARG A 114 19.37 -15.21 7.31
CA ARG A 114 20.17 -14.55 6.26
C ARG A 114 19.83 -15.06 4.86
N LYS A 115 19.66 -16.38 4.73
CA LYS A 115 19.31 -17.01 3.44
C LYS A 115 17.98 -16.50 2.88
N PHE A 116 16.98 -16.31 3.74
CA PHE A 116 15.69 -15.72 3.34
C PHE A 116 15.86 -14.24 2.94
N CYS A 117 16.57 -13.46 3.75
CA CYS A 117 16.82 -12.05 3.45
C CYS A 117 17.57 -11.85 2.13
N ASP A 118 18.58 -12.67 1.84
CA ASP A 118 19.32 -12.63 0.58
C ASP A 118 18.41 -12.98 -0.62
N ARG A 119 17.48 -13.93 -0.46
CA ARG A 119 16.50 -14.25 -1.53
C ARG A 119 15.55 -13.08 -1.80
N MET A 120 15.08 -12.41 -0.77
CA MET A 120 14.17 -11.24 -0.93
C MET A 120 14.89 -10.06 -1.58
N ASN A 121 16.14 -9.84 -1.24
CA ASN A 121 16.97 -8.86 -1.93
C ASN A 121 17.14 -9.20 -3.42
N ALA A 122 17.41 -10.46 -3.74
CA ALA A 122 17.50 -10.93 -5.12
C ALA A 122 16.16 -10.82 -5.87
N PHE A 123 15.04 -11.04 -5.20
CA PHE A 123 13.70 -10.79 -5.75
C PHE A 123 13.55 -9.33 -6.19
N ALA A 124 13.87 -8.38 -5.32
CA ALA A 124 13.77 -6.96 -5.65
C ALA A 124 14.65 -6.56 -6.85
N GLN A 125 15.86 -7.10 -6.95
CA GLN A 125 16.75 -6.90 -8.09
C GLN A 125 16.16 -7.44 -9.40
N LYS A 126 15.52 -8.60 -9.34
CA LYS A 126 14.85 -9.21 -10.49
C LYS A 126 13.63 -8.41 -10.95
N GLU A 127 12.98 -7.71 -10.03
CA GLU A 127 11.88 -6.78 -10.31
C GLU A 127 12.34 -5.39 -10.79
N GLY A 128 13.65 -5.18 -10.97
CA GLY A 128 14.22 -3.96 -11.52
C GLY A 128 14.68 -2.91 -10.53
N LEU A 129 14.66 -3.21 -9.23
CA LEU A 129 15.25 -2.33 -8.21
C LEU A 129 16.75 -2.60 -8.01
N PRO A 130 17.52 -1.63 -7.50
CA PRO A 130 18.93 -1.86 -7.14
C PRO A 130 19.13 -2.97 -6.10
N GLY A 131 18.08 -3.21 -5.29
CA GLY A 131 18.04 -4.21 -4.23
C GLY A 131 17.05 -3.79 -3.17
N MET A 132 16.90 -4.63 -2.16
CA MET A 132 16.09 -4.37 -0.99
C MET A 132 16.96 -4.60 0.25
N GLY A 133 17.36 -3.52 0.92
CA GLY A 133 18.13 -3.58 2.14
C GLY A 133 17.35 -4.30 3.24
N TYR A 134 18.05 -4.91 4.17
CA TYR A 134 17.39 -5.62 5.26
C TYR A 134 18.15 -5.52 6.59
N ILE A 135 17.39 -5.69 7.66
CA ILE A 135 17.85 -5.90 9.04
C ILE A 135 17.11 -7.12 9.56
N PHE A 136 17.82 -7.97 10.30
CA PHE A 136 17.20 -9.04 11.09
C PHE A 136 17.70 -8.98 12.54
N TRP A 137 16.88 -9.42 13.46
CA TRP A 137 17.19 -9.42 14.88
C TRP A 137 17.41 -10.83 15.36
N ARG A 138 18.49 -11.02 16.10
CA ARG A 138 18.91 -12.34 16.63
C ARG A 138 19.46 -12.17 18.04
N GLU A 139 19.62 -13.27 18.73
CA GLU A 139 20.41 -13.31 19.96
C GLU A 139 21.87 -12.94 19.66
N LYS A 140 22.51 -12.21 20.59
CA LYS A 140 23.94 -11.89 20.50
C LYS A 140 24.74 -13.16 20.37
N THR A 141 25.65 -13.18 19.41
CA THR A 141 26.58 -14.31 19.20
C THR A 141 27.89 -14.08 19.95
N ALA A 142 28.64 -15.16 20.17
CA ALA A 142 30.00 -15.05 20.73
C ALA A 142 30.90 -14.13 19.90
N ASP A 143 30.73 -14.13 18.57
CA ASP A 143 31.49 -13.23 17.68
C ASP A 143 31.13 -11.77 17.87
N SER A 144 29.86 -11.44 18.03
CA SER A 144 29.42 -10.06 18.31
C SER A 144 29.93 -9.57 19.66
N VAL A 145 29.81 -10.40 20.70
CA VAL A 145 30.37 -10.08 22.03
C VAL A 145 31.88 -9.92 22.01
N ALA A 146 32.58 -10.78 21.27
CA ALA A 146 34.02 -10.68 21.10
C ALA A 146 34.45 -9.36 20.46
N GLN A 147 33.72 -8.90 19.43
CA GLN A 147 33.96 -7.61 18.79
C GLN A 147 33.65 -6.43 19.72
N GLU A 148 32.54 -6.49 20.43
CA GLU A 148 32.09 -5.43 21.36
C GLU A 148 33.08 -5.24 22.50
N LEU A 149 33.49 -6.36 23.13
CA LEU A 149 34.43 -6.34 24.28
C LEU A 149 35.88 -6.36 23.89
N ARG A 150 36.23 -6.51 22.62
CA ARG A 150 37.60 -6.65 22.10
C ARG A 150 38.37 -7.79 22.76
N ILE A 151 37.69 -8.95 22.94
CA ILE A 151 38.25 -10.18 23.53
C ILE A 151 38.21 -11.33 22.52
N PRO A 152 38.96 -12.40 22.74
CA PRO A 152 38.89 -13.60 21.90
C PRO A 152 37.49 -14.24 21.92
N VAL A 153 37.04 -14.81 20.80
CA VAL A 153 35.69 -15.41 20.67
C VAL A 153 35.47 -16.54 21.70
N LYS A 154 36.51 -17.32 22.04
CA LYS A 154 36.44 -18.37 23.08
C LYS A 154 36.11 -17.80 24.46
N GLU A 155 36.68 -16.64 24.79
CA GLU A 155 36.43 -15.94 26.04
C GLU A 155 35.03 -15.35 26.06
N ALA A 156 34.61 -14.72 24.95
CA ALA A 156 33.25 -14.24 24.79
C ALA A 156 32.20 -15.34 24.95
N GLN A 157 32.48 -16.52 24.37
CA GLN A 157 31.59 -17.68 24.51
C GLN A 157 31.50 -18.18 25.95
N ALA A 158 32.63 -18.18 26.68
CA ALA A 158 32.66 -18.55 28.10
C ALA A 158 31.86 -17.57 28.96
N LYS A 159 32.02 -16.23 28.71
CA LYS A 159 31.30 -15.16 29.41
C LYS A 159 29.79 -15.18 29.15
N LEU A 160 29.34 -15.49 27.93
CA LEU A 160 27.95 -15.70 27.60
C LEU A 160 27.37 -16.92 28.34
N LYS A 161 28.13 -18.03 28.38
CA LYS A 161 27.69 -19.25 29.08
C LYS A 161 27.63 -19.10 30.59
N SER A 162 28.56 -18.36 31.19
CA SER A 162 28.60 -18.09 32.63
C SER A 162 27.56 -17.04 33.07
N GLY A 163 26.96 -16.33 32.17
CA GLY A 163 26.08 -15.19 32.49
C GLY A 163 26.83 -13.94 32.95
N GLU A 164 28.17 -13.90 32.82
CA GLU A 164 28.99 -12.72 33.13
C GLU A 164 28.74 -11.57 32.14
N VAL A 165 28.37 -11.93 30.91
CA VAL A 165 27.87 -11.00 29.90
C VAL A 165 26.43 -11.39 29.59
N GLU A 166 25.51 -10.47 29.78
CA GLU A 166 24.13 -10.68 29.38
C GLU A 166 24.10 -10.94 27.87
N GLY A 167 23.53 -12.10 27.52
CA GLY A 167 23.02 -12.34 26.17
C GLY A 167 22.07 -11.18 25.86
N GLY A 168 21.67 -10.92 24.81
CA GLY A 168 20.72 -9.84 24.44
C GLY A 168 20.42 -9.99 22.97
N MET A 169 19.58 -9.12 22.50
CA MET A 169 19.26 -9.05 21.10
C MET A 169 20.21 -8.08 20.39
N GLU A 170 20.59 -8.44 19.19
CA GLU A 170 21.32 -7.57 18.28
C GLU A 170 20.64 -7.50 16.92
N ALA A 171 20.79 -6.35 16.27
CA ALA A 171 20.45 -6.18 14.87
C ALA A 171 21.63 -6.58 14.00
N ALA A 172 21.38 -7.33 12.95
CA ALA A 172 22.34 -7.79 11.97
C ALA A 172 21.82 -7.55 10.54
N GLY A 173 22.70 -7.68 9.57
CA GLY A 173 22.39 -7.43 8.17
C GLY A 173 23.12 -6.22 7.58
N PRO A 174 22.99 -5.97 6.27
CA PRO A 174 23.77 -4.95 5.57
C PRO A 174 23.56 -3.53 6.10
N LEU A 175 22.33 -3.21 6.55
CA LEU A 175 21.98 -1.88 7.03
C LEU A 175 22.34 -1.64 8.50
N ALA A 176 22.33 -2.70 9.32
CA ALA A 176 22.45 -2.56 10.77
C ALA A 176 23.72 -1.83 11.23
N LYS A 177 24.87 -2.12 10.60
CA LYS A 177 26.14 -1.46 10.94
C LYS A 177 26.17 0.01 10.56
N ASN A 178 25.51 0.36 9.44
CA ASN A 178 25.56 1.71 8.89
C ASN A 178 24.66 2.69 9.64
N ILE A 179 23.51 2.23 10.12
CA ILE A 179 22.55 3.08 10.83
C ILE A 179 22.75 3.07 12.36
N GLY A 180 23.42 2.04 12.88
CA GLY A 180 23.81 1.92 14.30
C GLY A 180 22.73 1.30 15.19
N PRO A 181 23.10 0.93 16.43
CA PRO A 181 22.25 0.15 17.33
C PRO A 181 21.02 0.95 17.83
N GLU A 182 21.14 2.24 18.06
CA GLU A 182 20.03 3.08 18.54
C GLU A 182 18.91 3.14 17.50
N ARG A 183 19.26 3.38 16.24
CA ARG A 183 18.28 3.48 15.14
C ARG A 183 17.67 2.13 14.79
N THR A 184 18.46 1.05 14.82
CA THR A 184 17.92 -0.31 14.59
C THR A 184 16.96 -0.73 15.70
N GLU A 185 17.22 -0.34 16.95
CA GLU A 185 16.28 -0.59 18.05
C GLU A 185 15.00 0.23 17.92
N ALA A 186 15.09 1.49 17.52
CA ALA A 186 13.91 2.32 17.27
C ALA A 186 13.03 1.78 16.14
N ILE A 187 13.65 1.28 15.06
CA ILE A 187 12.92 0.59 13.97
C ILE A 187 12.23 -0.67 14.49
N ARG A 188 12.96 -1.50 15.25
CA ARG A 188 12.40 -2.72 15.84
C ARG A 188 11.15 -2.44 16.67
N GLN A 189 11.23 -1.44 17.54
CA GLN A 189 10.11 -1.04 18.40
C GLN A 189 8.92 -0.54 17.59
N GLN A 190 9.17 0.32 16.60
CA GLN A 190 8.13 0.84 15.72
C GLN A 190 7.40 -0.30 14.97
N LEU A 191 8.15 -1.28 14.46
CA LEU A 191 7.61 -2.38 13.68
C LEU A 191 7.07 -3.54 14.55
N GLY A 192 7.27 -3.51 15.87
CA GLY A 192 6.83 -4.56 16.79
C GLY A 192 7.56 -5.89 16.60
N LEU A 193 8.83 -5.86 16.17
CA LEU A 193 9.62 -7.05 15.85
C LEU A 193 10.50 -7.51 17.02
N GLY A 194 10.99 -8.74 16.95
CA GLY A 194 11.80 -9.37 17.96
C GLY A 194 12.89 -10.30 17.42
N VAL A 195 13.46 -11.11 18.31
CA VAL A 195 14.43 -12.16 17.91
C VAL A 195 13.79 -13.13 16.92
N GLY A 196 14.47 -13.40 15.82
CA GLY A 196 14.00 -14.26 14.74
C GLY A 196 13.24 -13.55 13.64
N ASP A 197 12.98 -12.23 13.78
CA ASP A 197 12.28 -11.43 12.79
C ASP A 197 13.26 -10.63 11.91
N ALA A 198 12.73 -10.15 10.78
CA ALA A 198 13.45 -9.26 9.88
C ALA A 198 12.58 -8.09 9.43
N ALA A 199 13.19 -7.09 8.84
CA ALA A 199 12.53 -6.03 8.08
C ALA A 199 13.31 -5.75 6.80
N PHE A 200 12.56 -5.47 5.73
CA PHE A 200 13.09 -5.09 4.43
C PHE A 200 12.78 -3.63 4.15
N PHE A 201 13.69 -2.95 3.45
CA PHE A 201 13.61 -1.51 3.26
C PHE A 201 13.72 -1.15 1.78
N LEU A 202 12.81 -0.29 1.34
CA LEU A 202 12.81 0.32 0.02
C LEU A 202 12.76 1.83 0.20
N GLY A 203 13.45 2.56 -0.68
CA GLY A 203 13.50 4.01 -0.62
C GLY A 203 13.41 4.63 -2.01
N GLY A 204 12.79 5.81 -2.06
CA GLY A 204 12.59 6.57 -3.28
C GLY A 204 11.30 7.38 -3.25
N LYS A 205 10.90 7.85 -4.41
CA LYS A 205 9.53 8.34 -4.59
C LYS A 205 8.57 7.15 -4.54
N PRO A 206 7.46 7.20 -3.78
CA PRO A 206 6.52 6.08 -3.64
C PRO A 206 6.10 5.46 -4.97
N LYS A 207 5.71 6.27 -5.96
CA LYS A 207 5.31 5.79 -7.30
C LYS A 207 6.38 4.91 -7.99
N ALA A 208 7.66 5.07 -7.66
CA ALA A 208 8.74 4.28 -8.27
C ALA A 208 8.92 2.88 -7.66
N PHE A 209 8.56 2.67 -6.39
CA PHE A 209 8.81 1.40 -5.70
C PHE A 209 7.58 0.72 -5.12
N GLU A 210 6.48 1.42 -4.97
CA GLU A 210 5.30 0.98 -4.22
C GLU A 210 4.71 -0.33 -4.73
N ALA A 211 4.51 -0.46 -6.04
CA ALA A 211 3.99 -1.69 -6.63
C ALA A 211 4.94 -2.89 -6.41
N ILE A 212 6.25 -2.66 -6.45
CA ILE A 212 7.25 -3.70 -6.18
C ILE A 212 7.24 -4.07 -4.69
N ALA A 213 7.12 -3.08 -3.81
CA ALA A 213 6.99 -3.29 -2.37
C ALA A 213 5.74 -4.14 -2.03
N GLY A 214 4.62 -3.88 -2.69
CA GLY A 214 3.40 -4.68 -2.55
C GLY A 214 3.60 -6.13 -2.98
N ARG A 215 4.24 -6.37 -4.14
CA ARG A 215 4.58 -7.73 -4.57
C ARG A 215 5.57 -8.41 -3.62
N ALA A 216 6.59 -7.71 -3.14
CA ALA A 216 7.54 -8.23 -2.15
C ALA A 216 6.82 -8.61 -0.85
N ARG A 217 5.91 -7.76 -0.35
CA ARG A 217 5.07 -8.04 0.81
C ARG A 217 4.29 -9.36 0.65
N ASN A 218 3.69 -9.57 -0.53
CA ASN A 218 2.92 -10.78 -0.79
C ASN A 218 3.83 -12.03 -0.83
N VAL A 219 4.98 -11.95 -1.48
CA VAL A 219 5.97 -13.04 -1.51
C VAL A 219 6.49 -13.36 -0.10
N ILE A 220 6.79 -12.34 0.70
CA ILE A 220 7.24 -12.50 2.09
C ILE A 220 6.15 -13.20 2.91
N GLY A 221 4.90 -12.75 2.81
CA GLY A 221 3.78 -13.36 3.53
C GLY A 221 3.56 -14.83 3.17
N ALA A 222 3.62 -15.15 1.89
CA ALA A 222 3.47 -16.52 1.40
C ALA A 222 4.64 -17.44 1.84
N GLU A 223 5.89 -17.01 1.63
CA GLU A 223 7.06 -17.81 1.99
C GLU A 223 7.20 -18.05 3.50
N LEU A 224 6.73 -17.12 4.32
CA LEU A 224 6.74 -17.24 5.77
C LEU A 224 5.48 -17.94 6.34
N GLY A 225 4.54 -18.34 5.47
CA GLY A 225 3.30 -19.00 5.91
C GLY A 225 2.37 -18.08 6.69
N LEU A 226 2.42 -16.78 6.46
CA LEU A 226 1.59 -15.78 7.14
C LEU A 226 0.26 -15.54 6.43
N THR A 227 0.17 -15.89 5.15
CA THR A 227 -1.05 -15.74 4.34
C THR A 227 -2.03 -16.87 4.68
N ASP A 228 -3.24 -16.51 5.10
CA ASP A 228 -4.33 -17.46 5.37
C ASP A 228 -5.03 -17.85 4.06
N GLU A 229 -4.62 -18.96 3.46
CA GLU A 229 -5.13 -19.40 2.15
C GLU A 229 -6.60 -19.85 2.18
N ASP A 230 -7.14 -20.24 3.36
CA ASP A 230 -8.49 -20.77 3.53
C ASP A 230 -9.51 -19.67 3.87
N ARG A 231 -9.33 -18.46 3.30
CA ARG A 231 -10.13 -17.28 3.65
C ARG A 231 -10.40 -16.40 2.43
N PHE A 232 -11.63 -15.92 2.31
CA PHE A 232 -11.98 -14.77 1.47
C PHE A 232 -12.01 -13.51 2.34
N ALA A 233 -11.02 -12.65 2.17
CA ALA A 233 -10.85 -11.41 2.92
C ALA A 233 -11.14 -10.21 2.03
N PHE A 234 -12.12 -9.40 2.42
CA PHE A 234 -12.61 -8.26 1.64
C PHE A 234 -12.17 -6.93 2.24
N ALA A 235 -11.99 -5.94 1.38
CA ALA A 235 -11.82 -4.55 1.79
C ALA A 235 -12.46 -3.59 0.78
N TRP A 236 -13.22 -2.63 1.26
CA TRP A 236 -13.57 -1.44 0.48
C TRP A 236 -12.38 -0.49 0.48
N VAL A 237 -11.87 -0.17 -0.70
CA VAL A 237 -10.90 0.90 -0.87
C VAL A 237 -11.67 2.14 -1.32
N VAL A 238 -11.50 3.22 -0.58
CA VAL A 238 -12.29 4.46 -0.70
C VAL A 238 -11.36 5.68 -0.80
N ASP A 239 -11.95 6.86 -0.97
CA ASP A 239 -11.22 8.13 -0.95
C ASP A 239 -10.12 8.20 -2.02
N PHE A 240 -10.47 7.84 -3.24
CA PHE A 240 -9.56 7.95 -4.37
C PHE A 240 -9.29 9.40 -4.72
N PRO A 241 -8.03 9.77 -5.03
CA PRO A 241 -7.73 11.09 -5.55
C PRO A 241 -8.37 11.29 -6.93
N ILE A 242 -8.91 12.47 -7.18
CA ILE A 242 -9.46 12.81 -8.50
C ILE A 242 -8.34 13.16 -9.46
N TYR A 243 -7.31 13.86 -8.97
CA TYR A 243 -6.23 14.40 -9.80
C TYR A 243 -4.87 13.86 -9.39
N GLU A 244 -4.01 13.77 -10.38
CA GLU A 244 -2.57 13.58 -10.20
C GLU A 244 -1.79 14.68 -10.90
N LYS A 245 -0.54 14.82 -10.53
CA LYS A 245 0.41 15.68 -11.22
C LYS A 245 1.32 14.81 -12.09
N ASP A 246 1.26 15.02 -13.39
CA ASP A 246 2.18 14.39 -14.32
C ASP A 246 3.62 14.85 -14.03
N GLU A 247 4.51 13.90 -13.78
CA GLU A 247 5.89 14.21 -13.34
C GLU A 247 6.73 14.88 -14.45
N GLU A 248 6.45 14.61 -15.73
CA GLU A 248 7.22 15.14 -16.84
C GLU A 248 6.74 16.52 -17.23
N SER A 249 5.45 16.71 -17.43
CA SER A 249 4.86 17.99 -17.87
C SER A 249 4.52 18.94 -16.72
N GLY A 250 4.39 18.43 -15.48
CA GLY A 250 3.95 19.18 -14.32
C GLY A 250 2.47 19.57 -14.35
N LYS A 251 1.71 19.07 -15.32
CA LYS A 251 0.28 19.35 -15.47
C LYS A 251 -0.56 18.52 -14.51
N ILE A 252 -1.70 19.07 -14.14
CA ILE A 252 -2.74 18.34 -13.41
C ILE A 252 -3.60 17.59 -14.44
N ASP A 253 -3.84 16.30 -14.20
CA ASP A 253 -4.74 15.48 -14.99
C ASP A 253 -5.58 14.60 -14.04
N PHE A 254 -6.59 13.92 -14.58
CA PHE A 254 -7.36 12.95 -13.81
C PHE A 254 -6.55 11.69 -13.55
N GLU A 255 -6.53 11.24 -12.30
CA GLU A 255 -5.86 9.98 -11.94
C GLU A 255 -6.76 8.77 -12.18
N HIS A 256 -8.05 8.90 -11.87
CA HIS A 256 -9.04 7.83 -11.97
C HIS A 256 -10.29 8.29 -12.75
N ASN A 257 -11.49 7.96 -12.26
CA ASN A 257 -12.74 8.28 -12.94
C ASN A 257 -13.11 9.78 -12.81
N PRO A 258 -13.10 10.54 -13.92
CA PRO A 258 -13.39 11.97 -13.91
C PRO A 258 -14.85 12.32 -13.60
N PHE A 259 -15.75 11.32 -13.59
CA PHE A 259 -17.19 11.52 -13.38
C PHE A 259 -17.62 11.25 -11.93
N SER A 260 -16.69 10.91 -11.06
CA SER A 260 -16.96 10.78 -9.63
C SER A 260 -17.26 12.14 -9.01
N MET A 261 -18.21 12.18 -8.05
CA MET A 261 -18.49 13.39 -7.30
C MET A 261 -17.30 13.73 -6.39
N PRO A 262 -16.72 14.95 -6.48
CA PRO A 262 -15.73 15.40 -5.53
C PRO A 262 -16.31 15.48 -4.11
N GLN A 263 -15.59 14.96 -3.13
CA GLN A 263 -15.93 15.17 -1.72
C GLN A 263 -15.78 16.67 -1.40
N GLY A 264 -16.80 17.26 -0.79
CA GLY A 264 -16.87 18.71 -0.60
C GLY A 264 -17.35 19.52 -1.84
N GLY A 265 -17.62 18.85 -2.96
CA GLY A 265 -18.23 19.47 -4.14
C GLY A 265 -17.45 20.65 -4.72
N MET A 266 -18.14 21.73 -5.08
CA MET A 266 -17.53 22.92 -5.68
C MET A 266 -16.50 23.60 -4.77
N GLU A 267 -16.69 23.58 -3.47
CA GLU A 267 -15.77 24.20 -2.51
C GLU A 267 -14.40 23.52 -2.52
N ALA A 268 -14.38 22.20 -2.55
CA ALA A 268 -13.14 21.44 -2.63
C ALA A 268 -12.34 21.72 -3.93
N LEU A 269 -13.04 21.93 -5.05
CA LEU A 269 -12.44 22.28 -6.33
C LEU A 269 -11.81 23.68 -6.40
N GLN A 270 -12.01 24.52 -5.38
CA GLN A 270 -11.39 25.84 -5.25
C GLN A 270 -10.06 25.79 -4.51
N GLY A 271 -9.76 24.66 -3.85
CA GLY A 271 -8.53 24.41 -3.12
C GLY A 271 -7.39 23.83 -3.97
N ASP A 272 -6.48 23.12 -3.32
CA ASP A 272 -5.42 22.38 -4.01
C ASP A 272 -6.02 21.15 -4.72
N PRO A 273 -5.88 21.05 -6.06
CA PRO A 273 -6.40 19.90 -6.81
C PRO A 273 -5.89 18.55 -6.32
N LEU A 274 -4.65 18.48 -5.85
CA LEU A 274 -4.03 17.23 -5.39
C LEU A 274 -4.59 16.70 -4.06
N GLU A 275 -5.34 17.55 -3.35
CA GLU A 275 -6.01 17.18 -2.10
C GLU A 275 -7.49 16.78 -2.31
N VAL A 276 -8.00 16.88 -3.55
CA VAL A 276 -9.40 16.60 -3.85
C VAL A 276 -9.62 15.10 -3.97
N LEU A 277 -10.44 14.55 -3.10
CA LEU A 277 -10.86 13.15 -3.11
C LEU A 277 -12.22 12.99 -3.79
N GLY A 278 -12.44 11.86 -4.46
CA GLY A 278 -13.71 11.49 -5.06
C GLY A 278 -14.46 10.46 -4.22
N TYR A 279 -15.79 10.44 -4.34
CA TYR A 279 -16.61 9.33 -3.88
C TYR A 279 -16.51 8.15 -4.86
N GLN A 280 -15.30 7.66 -5.05
CA GLN A 280 -14.99 6.46 -5.79
C GLN A 280 -14.62 5.36 -4.83
N TYR A 281 -14.97 4.12 -5.15
CA TYR A 281 -14.69 2.96 -4.34
C TYR A 281 -14.45 1.72 -5.18
N ASP A 282 -13.55 0.86 -4.70
CA ASP A 282 -13.34 -0.48 -5.21
C ASP A 282 -13.52 -1.48 -4.08
N LEU A 283 -14.03 -2.67 -4.40
CA LEU A 283 -14.04 -3.80 -3.49
C LEU A 283 -12.94 -4.77 -3.91
N ALA A 284 -11.97 -4.96 -3.04
CA ALA A 284 -10.92 -5.94 -3.20
C ALA A 284 -11.24 -7.22 -2.42
N CYS A 285 -10.93 -8.37 -3.00
CA CYS A 285 -10.92 -9.66 -2.32
C CYS A 285 -9.64 -10.40 -2.67
N ASN A 286 -8.84 -10.74 -1.66
CA ASN A 286 -7.63 -11.54 -1.84
C ASN A 286 -6.67 -10.99 -2.91
N GLY A 287 -6.58 -9.68 -3.06
CA GLY A 287 -5.72 -9.02 -4.04
C GLY A 287 -6.36 -8.78 -5.42
N TYR A 288 -7.64 -9.11 -5.61
CA TYR A 288 -8.38 -8.91 -6.85
C TYR A 288 -9.48 -7.88 -6.67
N GLU A 289 -9.70 -7.06 -7.70
CA GLU A 289 -10.85 -6.16 -7.78
C GLU A 289 -12.11 -6.94 -8.18
N LEU A 290 -13.13 -6.94 -7.31
CA LEU A 290 -14.42 -7.57 -7.59
C LEU A 290 -15.47 -6.58 -8.07
N VAL A 291 -15.46 -5.38 -7.49
CA VAL A 291 -16.43 -4.31 -7.77
C VAL A 291 -15.67 -3.01 -7.86
N SER A 292 -16.06 -2.17 -8.79
CA SER A 292 -15.68 -0.75 -8.76
C SER A 292 -16.92 0.12 -8.98
N GLY A 293 -16.92 1.31 -8.42
CA GLY A 293 -18.04 2.22 -8.55
C GLY A 293 -17.74 3.61 -8.04
N ALA A 294 -18.72 4.48 -8.15
CA ALA A 294 -18.63 5.85 -7.64
C ALA A 294 -20.03 6.42 -7.35
N ILE A 295 -20.09 7.37 -6.44
CA ILE A 295 -21.19 8.33 -6.46
C ILE A 295 -20.88 9.31 -7.57
N ARG A 296 -21.75 9.36 -8.57
CA ARG A 296 -21.53 10.13 -9.80
C ARG A 296 -21.77 11.62 -9.59
N ASN A 297 -20.97 12.41 -10.24
CA ASN A 297 -21.27 13.84 -10.37
C ASN A 297 -22.46 14.02 -11.32
N HIS A 298 -23.53 14.59 -10.82
CA HIS A 298 -24.77 14.89 -11.56
C HIS A 298 -24.97 16.38 -11.80
N ARG A 299 -23.99 17.24 -11.39
CA ARG A 299 -24.07 18.69 -11.45
C ARG A 299 -23.16 19.24 -12.54
N PRO A 300 -23.72 19.88 -13.60
CA PRO A 300 -22.94 20.36 -14.73
C PRO A 300 -21.87 21.40 -14.34
N GLU A 301 -22.15 22.29 -13.40
CA GLU A 301 -21.19 23.30 -12.95
C GLU A 301 -19.97 22.67 -12.24
N ILE A 302 -20.16 21.60 -11.49
CA ILE A 302 -19.05 20.85 -10.86
C ILE A 302 -18.27 20.11 -11.93
N MET A 303 -18.93 19.51 -12.91
CA MET A 303 -18.26 18.83 -14.01
C MET A 303 -17.38 19.79 -14.81
N PHE A 304 -17.88 20.94 -15.20
CA PHE A 304 -17.09 21.94 -15.93
C PHE A 304 -15.87 22.38 -15.12
N LYS A 305 -16.05 22.64 -13.82
CA LYS A 305 -14.94 23.04 -12.95
C LYS A 305 -13.90 21.95 -12.79
N ALA A 306 -14.33 20.70 -12.61
CA ALA A 306 -13.43 19.56 -12.49
C ALA A 306 -12.59 19.38 -13.76
N PHE A 307 -13.19 19.46 -14.93
CA PHE A 307 -12.48 19.34 -16.21
C PHE A 307 -11.61 20.57 -16.53
N GLU A 308 -12.02 21.78 -16.13
CA GLU A 308 -11.18 22.99 -16.26
C GLU A 308 -9.85 22.83 -15.53
N ILE A 309 -9.86 22.28 -14.33
CA ILE A 309 -8.64 22.01 -13.54
C ILE A 309 -7.68 21.07 -14.29
N ALA A 310 -8.22 20.06 -14.98
CA ALA A 310 -7.45 19.14 -15.83
C ALA A 310 -7.12 19.73 -17.22
N GLY A 311 -7.41 21.00 -17.46
CA GLY A 311 -7.04 21.69 -18.70
C GLY A 311 -8.04 21.59 -19.86
N TYR A 312 -9.26 21.12 -19.61
CA TYR A 312 -10.32 21.03 -20.61
C TYR A 312 -11.33 22.20 -20.42
N ASP A 313 -11.50 23.01 -21.43
CA ASP A 313 -12.52 24.08 -21.38
C ASP A 313 -13.94 23.54 -21.56
N GLU A 314 -14.93 24.38 -21.27
CA GLU A 314 -16.35 24.02 -21.37
C GLU A 314 -16.75 23.57 -22.79
N ALA A 315 -16.16 24.17 -23.82
CA ALA A 315 -16.46 23.84 -25.23
C ALA A 315 -16.00 22.42 -25.56
N GLU A 316 -14.82 22.01 -25.08
CA GLU A 316 -14.31 20.66 -25.27
C GLU A 316 -15.10 19.62 -24.47
N VAL A 317 -15.53 19.95 -23.24
CA VAL A 317 -16.40 19.09 -22.42
C VAL A 317 -17.74 18.88 -23.11
N ARG A 318 -18.38 19.95 -23.62
CA ARG A 318 -19.64 19.85 -24.37
C ARG A 318 -19.51 19.06 -25.66
N LYS A 319 -18.37 19.18 -26.34
CA LYS A 319 -18.10 18.43 -27.57
C LYS A 319 -17.99 16.92 -27.29
N ARG A 320 -17.28 16.54 -26.22
CA ARG A 320 -17.03 15.12 -25.87
C ARG A 320 -18.22 14.50 -25.14
N PHE A 321 -18.84 15.23 -24.22
CA PHE A 321 -19.83 14.73 -23.26
C PHE A 321 -21.15 15.48 -23.31
N GLY A 322 -21.50 16.08 -24.46
CA GLY A 322 -22.67 16.94 -24.62
C GLY A 322 -24.00 16.28 -24.24
N GLY A 323 -24.15 14.98 -24.51
CA GLY A 323 -25.35 14.23 -24.12
C GLY A 323 -25.52 14.17 -22.59
N MET A 324 -24.43 13.86 -21.88
CA MET A 324 -24.42 13.83 -20.41
C MET A 324 -24.65 15.20 -19.80
N VAL A 325 -23.96 16.23 -20.30
CA VAL A 325 -24.14 17.63 -19.86
C VAL A 325 -25.58 18.08 -20.04
N ASN A 326 -26.18 17.78 -21.20
CA ASN A 326 -27.58 18.10 -21.44
C ASN A 326 -28.52 17.38 -20.46
N ALA A 327 -28.31 16.09 -20.21
CA ALA A 327 -29.09 15.34 -19.23
C ALA A 327 -29.01 15.99 -17.83
N PHE A 328 -27.82 16.37 -17.39
CA PHE A 328 -27.62 17.03 -16.09
C PHE A 328 -28.35 18.39 -16.02
N GLN A 329 -28.38 19.16 -17.10
CA GLN A 329 -29.09 20.43 -17.19
C GLN A 329 -30.61 20.28 -17.08
N TYR A 330 -31.17 19.12 -17.45
CA TYR A 330 -32.58 18.80 -17.24
C TYR A 330 -32.88 18.27 -15.84
N GLY A 331 -31.85 18.04 -15.00
CA GLY A 331 -31.99 17.57 -13.65
C GLY A 331 -31.94 16.03 -13.55
N ALA A 332 -30.81 15.44 -13.91
CA ALA A 332 -30.58 14.03 -13.65
C ALA A 332 -30.58 13.75 -12.14
N PRO A 333 -31.14 12.61 -11.69
CA PRO A 333 -31.08 12.23 -10.28
C PRO A 333 -29.63 11.99 -9.86
N PRO A 334 -29.26 12.33 -8.61
CA PRO A 334 -27.98 11.90 -8.06
C PRO A 334 -27.93 10.37 -7.99
N HIS A 335 -26.86 9.80 -8.45
CA HIS A 335 -26.69 8.34 -8.54
C HIS A 335 -25.22 7.91 -8.39
#